data_3ac079a33948ee4af25d21fce96da75d
#
_entry.id   3ac079a33948ee4af25d21fce96da75d
#
_cell.length_a   1.000
_cell.length_b   1.000
_cell.length_c   1.000
_cell.angle_alpha   90.00
_cell.angle_beta   90.00
_cell.angle_gamma   90.00
#
_symmetry.space_group_name_H-M   'P 1'
#
loop_
_entity.id
_entity.type
_entity.pdbx_description
1 polymer ?
#
loop_
_entity_poly.entity_id
_entity_poly.type
_entity_poly.pdbx_seq_one_letter_code
_entity_poly.pdbx_strand_id
1 'polypeptide(L)'
;MMKGHGMDGKDMSRWQEIWNKRNVQLAGIDRADTREMFMELKRINGYDVVAGGIPYEALVKQYEETKAALRLPEKGSVFEVGCGAGANLLLFQQDGFSVGGIDYSERMVSVLTNVLCGGALREAVCAEARQLPQEEKYDAVFSSSVFHYFADTSYAQEVMEGMVEKSRGSIAVIEVHDAEKQDDFFALRRQIDPDYDMHYRGLDKLFYEKRFFEKFAEKHDLRVSFEPVRMEGYWNAPFLYSVFFSREETPKE
;
A
#
# COMPACT_ATOMS: atom_id res chain seq x y z
N MET A 1 16.94 -36.57 -16.64
CA MET A 1 17.45 -35.35 -16.02
C MET A 1 16.57 -34.20 -16.48
N MET A 2 15.52 -33.90 -15.76
CA MET A 2 14.69 -32.72 -16.03
C MET A 2 15.37 -31.54 -15.33
N LYS A 3 15.78 -30.54 -16.10
CA LYS A 3 16.27 -29.26 -15.58
C LYS A 3 15.07 -28.51 -15.03
N GLY A 4 15.03 -28.34 -13.71
CA GLY A 4 14.08 -27.43 -13.08
C GLY A 4 14.32 -26.02 -13.61
N HIS A 5 13.31 -25.43 -14.26
CA HIS A 5 13.28 -24.00 -14.50
C HIS A 5 13.03 -23.36 -13.12
N GLY A 6 14.08 -22.81 -12.53
CA GLY A 6 13.94 -21.84 -11.47
C GLY A 6 13.16 -20.66 -12.07
N MET A 7 11.98 -20.37 -11.49
CA MET A 7 11.30 -19.10 -11.74
C MET A 7 12.20 -18.01 -11.13
N ASP A 8 13.00 -17.36 -11.99
CA ASP A 8 13.67 -16.11 -11.60
C ASP A 8 12.58 -15.13 -11.18
N GLY A 9 12.56 -14.75 -9.90
CA GLY A 9 11.63 -13.75 -9.38
C GLY A 9 11.75 -12.46 -10.21
N LYS A 10 10.62 -11.75 -10.38
CA LYS A 10 10.60 -10.48 -11.12
C LYS A 10 11.63 -9.53 -10.54
N ASP A 11 12.36 -8.85 -11.41
CA ASP A 11 13.28 -7.80 -10.99
C ASP A 11 12.49 -6.53 -10.59
N MET A 12 12.40 -6.27 -9.28
CA MET A 12 11.73 -5.09 -8.74
C MET A 12 12.55 -3.79 -8.92
N SER A 13 13.81 -3.87 -9.34
CA SER A 13 14.70 -2.71 -9.48
C SER A 13 14.17 -1.67 -10.46
N ARG A 14 13.48 -2.12 -11.53
CA ARG A 14 12.86 -1.23 -12.52
C ARG A 14 11.71 -0.40 -11.91
N TRP A 15 10.92 -0.98 -11.02
CA TRP A 15 9.91 -0.22 -10.28
C TRP A 15 10.56 0.78 -9.33
N GLN A 16 11.62 0.38 -8.62
CA GLN A 16 12.38 1.27 -7.74
C GLN A 16 12.94 2.48 -8.50
N GLU A 17 13.50 2.26 -9.70
CA GLU A 17 13.97 3.35 -10.54
C GLU A 17 12.86 4.34 -10.93
N ILE A 18 11.66 3.85 -11.24
CA ILE A 18 10.51 4.69 -11.57
C ILE A 18 10.16 5.58 -10.37
N TRP A 19 10.08 4.99 -9.17
CA TRP A 19 9.75 5.73 -7.95
C TRP A 19 10.84 6.72 -7.56
N ASN A 20 12.11 6.38 -7.71
CA ASN A 20 13.23 7.29 -7.46
C ASN A 20 13.29 8.48 -8.44
N LYS A 21 12.69 8.35 -9.63
CA LYS A 21 12.64 9.41 -10.65
C LYS A 21 11.38 10.29 -10.57
N ARG A 22 10.45 10.01 -9.64
CA ARG A 22 9.21 10.81 -9.50
C ARG A 22 9.52 12.28 -9.25
N ASN A 23 8.79 13.14 -9.95
CA ASN A 23 8.89 14.58 -9.76
C ASN A 23 8.21 14.98 -8.45
N VAL A 24 8.91 15.71 -7.60
CA VAL A 24 8.46 16.21 -6.30
C VAL A 24 8.40 17.73 -6.36
N GLN A 25 7.22 18.31 -6.18
CA GLN A 25 6.97 19.75 -6.24
C GLN A 25 6.32 20.24 -4.94
N LEU A 26 7.10 20.29 -3.86
CA LEU A 26 6.62 20.78 -2.56
C LEU A 26 6.84 22.30 -2.38
N ALA A 27 7.56 22.94 -3.29
CA ALA A 27 7.80 24.38 -3.24
C ALA A 27 6.49 25.14 -3.54
N GLY A 28 6.09 26.01 -2.63
CA GLY A 28 4.87 26.81 -2.76
C GLY A 28 3.62 26.20 -2.12
N ILE A 29 3.67 24.95 -1.66
CA ILE A 29 2.58 24.34 -0.91
C ILE A 29 2.60 24.87 0.54
N ASP A 30 1.47 25.37 1.02
CA ASP A 30 1.34 25.71 2.43
C ASP A 30 1.34 24.43 3.26
N ARG A 31 2.32 24.29 4.14
CA ARG A 31 2.43 23.11 5.03
C ARG A 31 1.27 23.00 6.03
N ALA A 32 0.54 24.08 6.27
CA ALA A 32 -0.65 24.09 7.10
C ALA A 32 -1.90 23.64 6.32
N ASP A 33 -1.87 23.68 4.99
CA ASP A 33 -2.96 23.15 4.16
C ASP A 33 -2.79 21.63 3.96
N THR A 34 -3.42 20.87 4.85
CA THR A 34 -3.41 19.41 4.79
C THR A 34 -3.99 18.88 3.49
N ARG A 35 -5.02 19.53 2.92
CA ARG A 35 -5.66 19.08 1.68
C ARG A 35 -4.68 19.19 0.51
N GLU A 36 -4.07 20.35 0.32
CA GLU A 36 -3.12 20.59 -0.76
C GLU A 36 -1.91 19.65 -0.64
N MET A 37 -1.34 19.52 0.56
CA MET A 37 -0.23 18.62 0.84
C MET A 37 -0.60 17.16 0.56
N PHE A 38 -1.74 16.69 1.04
CA PHE A 38 -2.20 15.32 0.81
C PHE A 38 -2.36 15.01 -0.69
N MET A 39 -2.98 15.91 -1.46
CA MET A 39 -3.16 15.73 -2.89
C MET A 39 -1.82 15.68 -3.64
N GLU A 40 -0.86 16.52 -3.28
CA GLU A 40 0.49 16.46 -3.87
C GLU A 40 1.21 15.16 -3.51
N LEU A 41 1.12 14.68 -2.26
CA LEU A 41 1.70 13.39 -1.87
C LEU A 41 1.05 12.22 -2.62
N LYS A 42 -0.28 12.25 -2.85
CA LYS A 42 -0.98 11.27 -3.69
C LYS A 42 -0.49 11.34 -5.15
N ARG A 43 -0.27 12.54 -5.69
CA ARG A 43 0.31 12.71 -7.03
C ARG A 43 1.72 12.12 -7.10
N ILE A 44 2.57 12.39 -6.12
CA ILE A 44 3.92 11.82 -6.02
C ILE A 44 3.84 10.29 -5.95
N ASN A 45 2.88 9.72 -5.22
CA ASN A 45 2.63 8.28 -5.12
C ASN A 45 1.97 7.67 -6.38
N GLY A 46 1.85 8.40 -7.48
CA GLY A 46 1.44 7.85 -8.77
C GLY A 46 -0.06 7.87 -9.06
N TYR A 47 -0.87 8.55 -8.28
CA TYR A 47 -2.31 8.68 -8.52
C TYR A 47 -2.65 9.69 -9.64
N ASP A 48 -1.64 10.24 -10.32
CA ASP A 48 -1.76 11.18 -11.44
C ASP A 48 -1.55 10.54 -12.83
N VAL A 49 -1.17 9.25 -12.90
CA VAL A 49 -0.56 8.64 -14.10
C VAL A 49 -1.58 8.26 -15.18
N VAL A 50 -2.86 8.13 -14.86
CA VAL A 50 -3.91 7.76 -15.80
C VAL A 50 -5.08 8.73 -15.70
N ALA A 51 -5.67 9.06 -16.86
CA ALA A 51 -6.67 10.08 -17.07
C ALA A 51 -7.81 10.13 -16.02
N GLY A 52 -8.15 11.33 -15.59
CA GLY A 52 -9.21 11.62 -14.64
C GLY A 52 -8.64 11.69 -13.21
N GLY A 53 -8.54 12.88 -12.64
CA GLY A 53 -8.10 13.05 -11.26
C GLY A 53 -9.10 12.40 -10.30
N ILE A 54 -8.61 11.73 -9.27
CA ILE A 54 -9.46 11.22 -8.19
C ILE A 54 -9.80 12.40 -7.28
N PRO A 55 -11.09 12.67 -6.99
CA PRO A 55 -11.48 13.75 -6.08
C PRO A 55 -10.88 13.54 -4.68
N TYR A 56 -10.51 14.65 -4.04
CA TYR A 56 -10.01 14.62 -2.65
C TYR A 56 -10.97 13.88 -1.72
N GLU A 57 -12.25 14.14 -1.85
CA GLU A 57 -13.31 13.56 -1.03
C GLU A 57 -13.38 12.03 -1.18
N ALA A 58 -13.10 11.50 -2.39
CA ALA A 58 -13.06 10.06 -2.63
C ALA A 58 -11.83 9.41 -1.95
N LEU A 59 -10.69 10.08 -1.98
CA LEU A 59 -9.47 9.61 -1.30
C LEU A 59 -9.60 9.66 0.23
N VAL A 60 -10.19 10.73 0.76
CA VAL A 60 -10.47 10.85 2.21
C VAL A 60 -11.48 9.81 2.65
N LYS A 61 -12.53 9.56 1.86
CA LYS A 61 -13.49 8.49 2.16
C LYS A 61 -12.80 7.13 2.27
N GLN A 62 -11.91 6.78 1.34
CA GLN A 62 -11.14 5.54 1.43
C GLN A 62 -10.28 5.49 2.70
N TYR A 63 -9.63 6.62 3.06
CA TYR A 63 -8.88 6.72 4.31
C TYR A 63 -9.77 6.46 5.53
N GLU A 64 -10.95 7.09 5.62
CA GLU A 64 -11.88 6.90 6.75
C GLU A 64 -12.40 5.46 6.84
N GLU A 65 -12.73 4.83 5.71
CA GLU A 65 -13.13 3.43 5.64
C GLU A 65 -11.99 2.51 6.11
N THR A 66 -10.75 2.77 5.68
CA THR A 66 -9.56 2.02 6.12
C THR A 66 -9.32 2.19 7.62
N LYS A 67 -9.35 3.43 8.13
CA LYS A 67 -9.19 3.74 9.56
C LYS A 67 -10.22 3.02 10.42
N ALA A 68 -11.49 3.04 10.00
CA ALA A 68 -12.57 2.35 10.70
C ALA A 68 -12.36 0.82 10.72
N ALA A 69 -11.93 0.23 9.60
CA ALA A 69 -11.68 -1.21 9.50
C ALA A 69 -10.47 -1.67 10.33
N LEU A 70 -9.47 -0.80 10.51
CA LEU A 70 -8.30 -1.07 11.35
C LEU A 70 -8.60 -1.07 12.86
N ARG A 71 -9.76 -0.57 13.30
CA ARG A 71 -10.21 -0.56 14.71
C ARG A 71 -9.14 -0.05 15.68
N LEU A 72 -8.52 1.06 15.34
CA LEU A 72 -7.43 1.64 16.12
C LEU A 72 -7.91 2.14 17.48
N PRO A 73 -7.12 1.96 18.56
CA PRO A 73 -7.39 2.61 19.82
C PRO A 73 -7.21 4.13 19.70
N GLU A 74 -7.85 4.87 20.59
CA GLU A 74 -7.62 6.32 20.68
C GLU A 74 -6.12 6.62 20.88
N LYS A 75 -5.58 7.54 20.08
CA LYS A 75 -4.13 7.86 20.06
C LYS A 75 -3.22 6.66 19.79
N GLY A 76 -3.73 5.67 19.05
CA GLY A 76 -2.98 4.50 18.64
C GLY A 76 -1.84 4.79 17.67
N SER A 77 -1.31 3.73 17.09
CA SER A 77 -0.17 3.81 16.18
C SER A 77 -0.39 2.96 14.93
N VAL A 78 0.05 3.47 13.78
CA VAL A 78 -0.04 2.78 12.50
C VAL A 78 1.30 2.72 11.78
N PHE A 79 1.54 1.62 11.07
CA PHE A 79 2.71 1.47 10.21
C PHE A 79 2.28 1.12 8.80
N GLU A 80 2.81 1.82 7.79
CA GLU A 80 2.52 1.57 6.39
C GLU A 80 3.69 0.92 5.67
N VAL A 81 3.44 -0.23 5.05
CA VAL A 81 4.41 -0.94 4.20
C VAL A 81 4.25 -0.47 2.77
N GLY A 82 5.33 0.07 2.19
CA GLY A 82 5.30 0.78 0.92
C GLY A 82 4.63 2.15 1.06
N CYS A 83 5.04 2.91 2.07
CA CYS A 83 4.40 4.18 2.44
C CYS A 83 4.59 5.31 1.41
N GLY A 84 5.46 5.13 0.43
CA GLY A 84 5.76 6.15 -0.55
C GLY A 84 6.15 7.47 0.11
N ALA A 85 5.58 8.56 -0.39
CA ALA A 85 5.78 9.91 0.14
C ALA A 85 4.99 10.21 1.43
N GLY A 86 4.24 9.22 1.98
CA GLY A 86 3.55 9.34 3.27
C GLY A 86 2.15 9.96 3.19
N ALA A 87 1.47 9.89 2.06
CA ALA A 87 0.14 10.50 1.91
C ALA A 87 -0.88 9.99 2.95
N ASN A 88 -1.02 8.67 3.11
CA ASN A 88 -1.93 8.10 4.09
C ASN A 88 -1.48 8.43 5.52
N LEU A 89 -0.18 8.34 5.79
CA LEU A 89 0.39 8.63 7.12
C LEU A 89 0.17 10.08 7.54
N LEU A 90 0.12 11.02 6.57
CA LEU A 90 -0.22 12.42 6.86
C LEU A 90 -1.62 12.52 7.49
N LEU A 91 -2.63 11.85 6.95
CA LEU A 91 -4.00 11.88 7.49
C LEU A 91 -4.06 11.21 8.88
N PHE A 92 -3.39 10.06 9.07
CA PHE A 92 -3.30 9.45 10.39
C PHE A 92 -2.62 10.36 11.41
N GLN A 93 -1.56 11.06 11.04
CA GLN A 93 -0.91 12.04 11.92
C GLN A 93 -1.83 13.21 12.28
N GLN A 94 -2.61 13.72 11.31
CA GLN A 94 -3.58 14.78 11.55
C GLN A 94 -4.69 14.35 12.53
N ASP A 95 -5.08 13.09 12.48
CA ASP A 95 -6.04 12.49 13.42
C ASP A 95 -5.42 12.14 14.79
N GLY A 96 -4.15 12.47 15.02
CA GLY A 96 -3.46 12.31 16.31
C GLY A 96 -2.84 10.93 16.55
N PHE A 97 -2.73 10.09 15.52
CA PHE A 97 -2.03 8.81 15.61
C PHE A 97 -0.51 8.97 15.49
N SER A 98 0.23 8.09 16.17
CA SER A 98 1.64 7.92 15.86
C SER A 98 1.81 7.08 14.60
N VAL A 99 2.75 7.45 13.74
CA VAL A 99 2.92 6.84 12.42
C VAL A 99 4.34 6.33 12.21
N GLY A 100 4.48 5.33 11.35
CA GLY A 100 5.75 4.85 10.84
C GLY A 100 5.57 4.26 9.45
N GLY A 101 6.65 4.08 8.71
CA GLY A 101 6.56 3.50 7.38
C GLY A 101 7.89 3.00 6.84
N ILE A 102 7.79 2.12 5.86
CA ILE A 102 8.90 1.59 5.07
C ILE A 102 8.61 1.77 3.59
N ASP A 103 9.59 2.23 2.85
CA ASP A 103 9.57 2.24 1.38
C ASP A 103 10.98 1.98 0.84
N TYR A 104 11.10 1.32 -0.30
CA TYR A 104 12.41 1.02 -0.88
C TYR A 104 13.00 2.18 -1.70
N SER A 105 12.25 3.25 -1.94
CA SER A 105 12.69 4.43 -2.65
C SER A 105 13.23 5.48 -1.69
N GLU A 106 14.53 5.77 -1.77
CA GLU A 106 15.17 6.86 -1.01
C GLU A 106 14.47 8.20 -1.26
N ARG A 107 14.03 8.43 -2.49
CA ARG A 107 13.30 9.65 -2.86
C ARG A 107 12.00 9.79 -2.08
N MET A 108 11.22 8.70 -1.98
CA MET A 108 9.94 8.70 -1.27
C MET A 108 10.13 8.88 0.23
N VAL A 109 11.06 8.13 0.85
CA VAL A 109 11.36 8.26 2.28
C VAL A 109 11.88 9.67 2.61
N SER A 110 12.68 10.29 1.73
CA SER A 110 13.12 11.67 1.92
C SER A 110 11.96 12.67 1.91
N VAL A 111 10.95 12.48 1.05
CA VAL A 111 9.73 13.30 1.05
C VAL A 111 8.93 13.09 2.33
N LEU A 112 8.68 11.84 2.70
CA LEU A 112 7.97 11.47 3.92
C LEU A 112 8.58 12.15 5.15
N THR A 113 9.89 12.01 5.37
CA THR A 113 10.58 12.59 6.53
C THR A 113 10.59 14.11 6.52
N ASN A 114 10.55 14.73 5.35
CA ASN A 114 10.46 16.19 5.23
C ASN A 114 9.05 16.71 5.56
N VAL A 115 8.01 15.98 5.19
CA VAL A 115 6.60 16.37 5.39
C VAL A 115 6.12 16.00 6.79
N LEU A 116 6.38 14.78 7.24
CA LEU A 116 5.94 14.26 8.54
C LEU A 116 6.98 14.51 9.63
N CYS A 117 7.55 15.70 9.68
CA CYS A 117 8.48 16.09 10.74
C CYS A 117 7.72 16.29 12.06
N GLY A 118 8.27 15.76 13.16
CA GLY A 118 7.70 15.94 14.51
C GLY A 118 7.56 14.61 15.27
N GLY A 119 7.13 14.69 16.53
CA GLY A 119 7.14 13.55 17.45
C GLY A 119 6.13 12.43 17.14
N ALA A 120 5.23 12.62 16.17
CA ALA A 120 4.28 11.58 15.76
C ALA A 120 4.91 10.55 14.81
N LEU A 121 5.92 10.93 14.02
CA LEU A 121 6.68 9.99 13.18
C LEU A 121 7.70 9.23 14.03
N ARG A 122 7.46 7.94 14.24
CA ARG A 122 8.33 7.07 15.05
C ARG A 122 9.48 6.48 14.25
N GLU A 123 9.20 6.00 13.05
CA GLU A 123 10.22 5.43 12.15
C GLU A 123 9.87 5.73 10.68
N ALA A 124 10.91 5.96 9.88
CA ALA A 124 10.85 6.05 8.43
C ALA A 124 12.04 5.26 7.87
N VAL A 125 11.75 4.13 7.25
CA VAL A 125 12.76 3.14 6.85
C VAL A 125 12.90 3.10 5.35
N CYS A 126 14.14 3.21 4.85
CA CYS A 126 14.43 3.01 3.44
C CYS A 126 14.97 1.59 3.24
N ALA A 127 14.09 0.65 2.88
CA ALA A 127 14.44 -0.76 2.65
C ALA A 127 13.34 -1.48 1.88
N GLU A 128 13.61 -2.71 1.42
CA GLU A 128 12.60 -3.59 0.83
C GLU A 128 11.52 -3.97 1.85
N ALA A 129 10.28 -4.14 1.39
CA ALA A 129 9.13 -4.46 2.25
C ALA A 129 9.34 -5.70 3.12
N ARG A 130 10.07 -6.73 2.64
CA ARG A 130 10.39 -7.94 3.43
C ARG A 130 11.41 -7.72 4.55
N GLN A 131 12.06 -6.56 4.57
CA GLN A 131 13.05 -6.18 5.59
C GLN A 131 12.43 -5.31 6.69
N LEU A 132 11.14 -5.53 7.00
CA LEU A 132 10.46 -4.80 8.07
C LEU A 132 11.23 -4.90 9.39
N PRO A 133 11.63 -3.78 10.01
CA PRO A 133 12.23 -3.80 11.33
C PRO A 133 11.18 -4.21 12.37
N GLN A 134 11.55 -5.05 13.34
CA GLN A 134 10.63 -5.65 14.29
C GLN A 134 10.72 -5.10 15.72
N GLU A 135 11.64 -4.16 15.97
CA GLU A 135 11.89 -3.60 17.30
C GLU A 135 10.70 -2.80 17.83
N GLU A 136 10.13 -1.92 16.97
CA GLU A 136 8.93 -1.16 17.29
C GLU A 136 7.68 -1.90 16.81
N LYS A 137 6.65 -1.93 17.65
CA LYS A 137 5.34 -2.53 17.31
C LYS A 137 4.26 -1.45 17.22
N TYR A 138 3.29 -1.68 16.35
CA TYR A 138 2.18 -0.77 16.07
C TYR A 138 0.84 -1.42 16.35
N ASP A 139 -0.19 -0.62 16.62
CA ASP A 139 -1.54 -1.12 16.87
C ASP A 139 -2.18 -1.66 15.58
N ALA A 140 -1.83 -1.06 14.43
CA ALA A 140 -2.14 -1.64 13.13
C ALA A 140 -0.98 -1.50 12.15
N VAL A 141 -0.88 -2.46 11.22
CA VAL A 141 0.07 -2.43 10.10
C VAL A 141 -0.71 -2.61 8.80
N PHE A 142 -0.51 -1.74 7.83
CA PHE A 142 -1.19 -1.84 6.55
C PHE A 142 -0.26 -1.58 5.37
N SER A 143 -0.70 -1.96 4.19
CA SER A 143 -0.05 -1.67 2.92
C SER A 143 -1.11 -1.21 1.93
N SER A 144 -0.86 -0.15 1.17
CA SER A 144 -1.83 0.41 0.22
C SER A 144 -1.24 0.55 -1.16
N SER A 145 -1.85 -0.10 -2.17
CA SER A 145 -1.42 -0.06 -3.59
C SER A 145 0.02 -0.55 -3.84
N VAL A 146 0.52 -1.53 -3.09
CA VAL A 146 1.92 -1.98 -3.15
C VAL A 146 2.06 -3.44 -3.63
N PHE A 147 1.18 -4.33 -3.18
CA PHE A 147 1.32 -5.78 -3.37
C PHE A 147 1.44 -6.20 -4.84
N HIS A 148 0.86 -5.45 -5.75
CA HIS A 148 0.95 -5.74 -7.18
C HIS A 148 2.33 -5.45 -7.81
N TYR A 149 3.24 -4.79 -7.07
CA TYR A 149 4.63 -4.57 -7.50
C TYR A 149 5.60 -5.66 -7.04
N PHE A 150 5.18 -6.54 -6.15
CA PHE A 150 6.05 -7.60 -5.64
C PHE A 150 6.44 -8.60 -6.72
N ALA A 151 7.59 -9.24 -6.52
CA ALA A 151 8.16 -10.18 -7.47
C ALA A 151 7.23 -11.38 -7.72
N ASP A 152 6.70 -11.94 -6.64
CA ASP A 152 5.82 -13.11 -6.66
C ASP A 152 5.02 -13.22 -5.34
N THR A 153 4.18 -14.24 -5.25
CA THR A 153 3.36 -14.51 -4.05
C THR A 153 4.19 -14.99 -2.85
N SER A 154 5.37 -15.55 -3.06
CA SER A 154 6.27 -15.94 -1.96
C SER A 154 6.82 -14.69 -1.27
N TYR A 155 7.27 -13.70 -2.06
CA TYR A 155 7.67 -12.39 -1.53
C TYR A 155 6.53 -11.71 -0.75
N ALA A 156 5.31 -11.73 -1.33
CA ALA A 156 4.13 -11.18 -0.66
C ALA A 156 3.84 -11.88 0.68
N GLN A 157 4.02 -13.20 0.74
CA GLN A 157 3.85 -13.96 1.97
C GLN A 157 4.89 -13.57 3.03
N GLU A 158 6.16 -13.43 2.66
CA GLU A 158 7.23 -12.98 3.58
C GLU A 158 6.90 -11.59 4.16
N VAL A 159 6.41 -10.66 3.33
CA VAL A 159 5.98 -9.33 3.78
C VAL A 159 4.81 -9.44 4.76
N MET A 160 3.80 -10.24 4.46
CA MET A 160 2.65 -10.44 5.37
C MET A 160 3.06 -11.05 6.70
N GLU A 161 4.01 -12.01 6.73
CA GLU A 161 4.57 -12.55 7.97
C GLU A 161 5.18 -11.42 8.83
N GLY A 162 5.99 -10.56 8.20
CA GLY A 162 6.56 -9.39 8.87
C GLY A 162 5.50 -8.41 9.37
N MET A 163 4.40 -8.21 8.61
CA MET A 163 3.28 -7.34 9.03
C MET A 163 2.56 -7.92 10.26
N VAL A 164 2.33 -9.25 10.31
CA VAL A 164 1.74 -9.93 11.47
C VAL A 164 2.62 -9.76 12.71
N GLU A 165 3.92 -9.95 12.54
CA GLU A 165 4.87 -9.79 13.64
C GLU A 165 4.93 -8.34 14.13
N LYS A 166 4.95 -7.35 13.22
CA LYS A 166 5.01 -5.93 13.55
C LYS A 166 3.72 -5.39 14.18
N SER A 167 2.58 -6.04 13.95
CA SER A 167 1.27 -5.61 14.45
C SER A 167 0.91 -6.22 15.80
N ARG A 168 0.39 -5.39 16.71
CA ARG A 168 -0.29 -5.85 17.95
C ARG A 168 -1.77 -6.19 17.72
N GLY A 169 -2.37 -5.65 16.66
CA GLY A 169 -3.82 -5.74 16.39
C GLY A 169 -4.14 -6.09 14.95
N SER A 170 -4.63 -5.13 14.20
CA SER A 170 -5.14 -5.32 12.85
C SER A 170 -4.05 -5.24 11.78
N ILE A 171 -4.30 -5.94 10.66
CA ILE A 171 -3.47 -5.86 9.46
C ILE A 171 -4.40 -5.61 8.28
N ALA A 172 -3.95 -4.82 7.29
CA ALA A 172 -4.71 -4.63 6.06
C ALA A 172 -3.81 -4.57 4.83
N VAL A 173 -4.34 -5.10 3.72
CA VAL A 173 -3.75 -4.92 2.38
C VAL A 173 -4.80 -4.27 1.50
N ILE A 174 -4.58 -3.01 1.18
CA ILE A 174 -5.51 -2.13 0.48
C ILE A 174 -5.17 -2.08 -1.00
N GLU A 175 -6.18 -2.10 -1.87
CA GLU A 175 -6.02 -1.99 -3.33
C GLU A 175 -5.19 -3.14 -3.93
N VAL A 176 -5.62 -4.36 -3.65
CA VAL A 176 -5.05 -5.58 -4.24
C VAL A 176 -5.67 -5.82 -5.61
N HIS A 177 -4.86 -6.09 -6.63
CA HIS A 177 -5.36 -6.49 -7.95
C HIS A 177 -6.02 -7.88 -7.90
N ASP A 178 -7.28 -7.94 -8.29
CA ASP A 178 -8.10 -9.16 -8.30
C ASP A 178 -7.73 -10.05 -9.49
N ALA A 179 -7.30 -11.29 -9.22
CA ALA A 179 -6.97 -12.25 -10.27
C ALA A 179 -8.17 -12.61 -11.16
N GLU A 180 -9.40 -12.56 -10.61
CA GLU A 180 -10.62 -12.78 -11.40
C GLU A 180 -10.92 -11.66 -12.41
N LYS A 181 -10.26 -10.49 -12.24
CA LYS A 181 -10.42 -9.29 -13.09
C LYS A 181 -9.21 -9.00 -13.98
N GLN A 182 -8.24 -9.91 -14.03
CA GLN A 182 -6.98 -9.69 -14.74
C GLN A 182 -7.17 -9.43 -16.22
N ASP A 183 -7.99 -10.21 -16.90
CA ASP A 183 -8.23 -10.06 -18.35
C ASP A 183 -8.95 -8.74 -18.66
N ASP A 184 -9.95 -8.38 -17.87
CA ASP A 184 -10.68 -7.12 -17.99
C ASP A 184 -9.77 -5.91 -17.75
N PHE A 185 -8.87 -6.01 -16.76
CA PHE A 185 -7.85 -4.99 -16.50
C PHE A 185 -6.95 -4.77 -17.72
N PHE A 186 -6.38 -5.83 -18.29
CA PHE A 186 -5.51 -5.68 -19.46
C PHE A 186 -6.26 -5.21 -20.70
N ALA A 187 -7.52 -5.65 -20.89
CA ALA A 187 -8.36 -5.16 -21.96
C ALA A 187 -8.57 -3.63 -21.87
N LEU A 188 -8.91 -3.12 -20.68
CA LEU A 188 -9.05 -1.68 -20.46
C LEU A 188 -7.73 -0.94 -20.66
N ARG A 189 -6.61 -1.48 -20.15
CA ARG A 189 -5.29 -0.84 -20.28
C ARG A 189 -4.89 -0.66 -21.74
N ARG A 190 -5.13 -1.66 -22.61
CA ARG A 190 -4.86 -1.58 -24.05
C ARG A 190 -5.82 -0.65 -24.78
N GLN A 191 -7.04 -0.42 -24.25
CA GLN A 191 -7.95 0.62 -24.79
C GLN A 191 -7.45 2.03 -24.46
N ILE A 192 -6.91 2.26 -23.26
CA ILE A 192 -6.39 3.56 -22.82
C ILE A 192 -5.05 3.85 -23.51
N ASP A 193 -4.18 2.86 -23.60
CA ASP A 193 -2.84 2.93 -24.21
C ASP A 193 -2.67 1.76 -25.18
N PRO A 194 -2.84 1.97 -26.50
CA PRO A 194 -2.68 0.92 -27.50
C PRO A 194 -1.29 0.26 -27.49
N ASP A 195 -0.27 0.98 -27.04
CA ASP A 195 1.10 0.51 -26.93
C ASP A 195 1.46 -0.02 -25.53
N TYR A 196 0.45 -0.31 -24.70
CA TYR A 196 0.59 -0.73 -23.31
C TYR A 196 1.60 -1.85 -23.12
N ASP A 197 1.52 -2.93 -23.93
CA ASP A 197 2.40 -4.09 -23.80
C ASP A 197 3.88 -3.75 -24.13
N MET A 198 4.11 -2.71 -24.91
CA MET A 198 5.46 -2.19 -25.21
C MET A 198 5.96 -1.28 -24.08
N HIS A 199 5.12 -0.32 -23.62
CA HIS A 199 5.49 0.64 -22.60
C HIS A 199 5.76 -0.02 -21.24
N TYR A 200 4.98 -1.08 -20.92
CA TYR A 200 5.06 -1.79 -19.64
C TYR A 200 5.80 -3.13 -19.71
N ARG A 201 6.54 -3.40 -20.80
CA ARG A 201 7.33 -4.63 -20.94
C ARG A 201 8.30 -4.79 -19.77
N GLY A 202 8.16 -5.90 -19.00
CA GLY A 202 8.97 -6.19 -17.82
C GLY A 202 8.61 -5.36 -16.59
N LEU A 203 7.43 -4.70 -16.60
CA LEU A 203 6.80 -4.04 -15.48
C LEU A 203 5.47 -4.73 -15.14
N ASP A 204 5.51 -6.06 -15.10
CA ASP A 204 4.33 -6.87 -14.84
C ASP A 204 3.77 -6.60 -13.46
N LYS A 205 2.45 -6.62 -13.35
CA LYS A 205 1.75 -6.54 -12.08
C LYS A 205 1.37 -7.93 -11.59
N LEU A 206 1.34 -8.10 -10.27
CA LEU A 206 0.87 -9.31 -9.63
C LEU A 206 -0.62 -9.17 -9.30
N PHE A 207 -1.37 -10.24 -9.58
CA PHE A 207 -2.78 -10.36 -9.28
C PHE A 207 -2.96 -11.47 -8.25
N TYR A 208 -3.93 -11.31 -7.35
CA TYR A 208 -4.12 -12.23 -6.23
C TYR A 208 -5.52 -12.83 -6.24
N GLU A 209 -5.58 -14.15 -6.07
CA GLU A 209 -6.82 -14.82 -5.69
C GLU A 209 -7.10 -14.55 -4.20
N LYS A 210 -8.37 -14.38 -3.82
CA LYS A 210 -8.76 -14.24 -2.41
C LYS A 210 -8.28 -15.41 -1.56
N ARG A 211 -8.24 -16.61 -2.15
CA ARG A 211 -7.75 -17.83 -1.48
C ARG A 211 -6.30 -17.73 -0.97
N PHE A 212 -5.46 -16.90 -1.58
CA PHE A 212 -4.11 -16.62 -1.07
C PHE A 212 -4.17 -16.03 0.35
N PHE A 213 -5.01 -15.03 0.56
CA PHE A 213 -5.19 -14.36 1.85
C PHE A 213 -5.99 -15.21 2.85
N GLU A 214 -6.95 -16.00 2.38
CA GLU A 214 -7.69 -16.95 3.24
C GLU A 214 -6.75 -18.00 3.84
N LYS A 215 -5.87 -18.60 3.03
CA LYS A 215 -4.87 -19.58 3.50
C LYS A 215 -3.89 -18.94 4.49
N PHE A 216 -3.52 -17.69 4.26
CA PHE A 216 -2.68 -16.96 5.19
C PHE A 216 -3.40 -16.72 6.53
N ALA A 217 -4.66 -16.33 6.49
CA ALA A 217 -5.48 -16.14 7.69
C ALA A 217 -5.65 -17.46 8.48
N GLU A 218 -5.95 -18.57 7.79
CA GLU A 218 -6.03 -19.92 8.39
C GLU A 218 -4.72 -20.29 9.12
N LYS A 219 -3.57 -20.02 8.51
CA LYS A 219 -2.24 -20.33 9.09
C LYS A 219 -1.94 -19.54 10.36
N HIS A 220 -2.46 -18.33 10.48
CA HIS A 220 -2.14 -17.39 11.57
C HIS A 220 -3.28 -17.19 12.57
N ASP A 221 -4.35 -18.01 12.50
CA ASP A 221 -5.55 -17.90 13.33
C ASP A 221 -6.14 -16.49 13.31
N LEU A 222 -6.23 -15.90 12.10
CA LEU A 222 -6.80 -14.57 11.86
C LEU A 222 -8.17 -14.67 11.20
N ARG A 223 -9.06 -13.75 11.55
CA ARG A 223 -10.26 -13.48 10.75
C ARG A 223 -9.85 -12.64 9.54
N VAL A 224 -10.42 -12.98 8.37
CA VAL A 224 -10.19 -12.24 7.13
C VAL A 224 -11.52 -11.77 6.57
N SER A 225 -11.53 -10.54 6.04
CA SER A 225 -12.64 -9.99 5.27
C SER A 225 -12.14 -9.28 4.03
N PHE A 226 -13.00 -9.22 3.00
CA PHE A 226 -12.70 -8.63 1.71
C PHE A 226 -13.72 -7.54 1.41
N GLU A 227 -13.24 -6.38 1.00
CA GLU A 227 -14.08 -5.26 0.60
C GLU A 227 -13.73 -4.81 -0.82
N PRO A 228 -14.71 -4.62 -1.72
CA PRO A 228 -14.43 -4.06 -3.03
C PRO A 228 -13.99 -2.61 -2.90
N VAL A 229 -13.00 -2.20 -3.68
CA VAL A 229 -12.60 -0.78 -3.75
C VAL A 229 -13.69 0.01 -4.48
N ARG A 230 -14.23 1.04 -3.82
CA ARG A 230 -15.26 1.93 -4.35
C ARG A 230 -14.78 3.37 -4.25
N MET A 231 -13.99 3.79 -5.22
CA MET A 231 -13.41 5.13 -5.26
C MET A 231 -13.86 5.85 -6.52
N GLU A 232 -14.62 6.92 -6.36
CA GLU A 232 -15.08 7.75 -7.48
C GLU A 232 -13.88 8.33 -8.24
N GLY A 233 -13.95 8.32 -9.56
CA GLY A 233 -12.89 8.83 -10.43
C GLY A 233 -11.65 7.93 -10.54
N TYR A 234 -11.57 6.84 -9.77
CA TYR A 234 -10.44 5.93 -9.85
C TYR A 234 -10.70 4.82 -10.88
N TRP A 235 -10.10 4.95 -12.05
CA TRP A 235 -10.28 4.02 -13.17
C TRP A 235 -9.95 2.56 -12.80
N ASN A 236 -9.04 2.35 -11.84
CA ASN A 236 -8.57 1.03 -11.43
C ASN A 236 -9.49 0.36 -10.38
N ALA A 237 -10.38 1.12 -9.73
CA ALA A 237 -11.23 0.62 -8.65
C ALA A 237 -12.00 -0.68 -8.98
N PRO A 238 -12.57 -0.88 -10.19
CA PRO A 238 -13.30 -2.10 -10.52
C PRO A 238 -12.46 -3.39 -10.51
N PHE A 239 -11.14 -3.27 -10.55
CA PHE A 239 -10.20 -4.40 -10.59
C PHE A 239 -9.52 -4.67 -9.25
N LEU A 240 -9.97 -3.98 -8.20
CA LEU A 240 -9.32 -4.00 -6.89
C LEU A 240 -10.26 -4.44 -5.79
N TYR A 241 -9.68 -5.09 -4.79
CA TYR A 241 -10.30 -5.28 -3.48
C TYR A 241 -9.30 -4.95 -2.36
N SER A 242 -9.82 -4.78 -1.16
CA SER A 242 -9.02 -4.63 0.06
C SER A 242 -9.24 -5.82 0.98
N VAL A 243 -8.21 -6.19 1.73
CA VAL A 243 -8.22 -7.32 2.66
C VAL A 243 -7.92 -6.81 4.05
N PHE A 244 -8.73 -7.21 5.01
CA PHE A 244 -8.55 -6.86 6.41
C PHE A 244 -8.44 -8.12 7.25
N PHE A 245 -7.44 -8.14 8.13
CA PHE A 245 -7.21 -9.22 9.08
C PHE A 245 -7.33 -8.70 10.50
N SER A 246 -7.95 -9.47 11.37
CA SER A 246 -8.01 -9.19 12.80
C SER A 246 -7.78 -10.45 13.61
N ARG A 247 -7.18 -10.28 14.78
CA ARG A 247 -7.09 -11.34 15.77
C ARG A 247 -8.48 -11.61 16.34
N GLU A 248 -8.77 -12.84 16.75
CA GLU A 248 -9.97 -13.09 17.54
C GLU A 248 -9.89 -12.31 18.84
N GLU A 249 -10.95 -11.58 19.16
CA GLU A 249 -11.07 -11.01 20.50
C GLU A 249 -11.19 -12.17 21.49
N THR A 250 -10.16 -12.36 22.32
CA THR A 250 -10.32 -13.23 23.49
C THR A 250 -11.43 -12.62 24.34
N PRO A 251 -12.51 -13.36 24.68
CA PRO A 251 -13.54 -12.83 25.58
C PRO A 251 -12.85 -12.30 26.84
N LYS A 252 -13.07 -11.05 27.17
CA LYS A 252 -12.64 -10.51 28.46
C LYS A 252 -13.44 -11.26 29.52
N GLU A 253 -12.79 -12.10 30.34
CA GLU A 253 -13.36 -12.69 31.55
C GLU A 253 -13.82 -11.62 32.55
#